data_c445eaf2e5684c6bfb8c5e2167f225f8
#
_entry.id   c445eaf2e5684c6bfb8c5e2167f225f8
#
_cell.length_a   1.000
_cell.length_b   1.000
_cell.length_c   1.000
_cell.angle_alpha   90.00
_cell.angle_beta   90.00
_cell.angle_gamma   90.00
#
_symmetry.space_group_name_H-M   'P 1'
#
loop_
_entity.id
_entity.type
_entity.pdbx_description
1 polymer ?
#
loop_
_entity_poly.entity_id
_entity_poly.type
_entity_poly.pdbx_seq_one_letter_code
_entity_poly.pdbx_strand_id
1 'polypeptide(L)'
;LRNTINNIIYNLTNIVSYQQEYKASSDMYDKMVFIRNACSPGNGMGIQSEYIKRYMSDIIIDCNRMLSYMFGGAIQLAVPIINEKQFSIPFLGPGGMMVPDISNGSTAQKCMIGLVFSSVAMMKSSLKYNIPRYDELDSGLDQSNRITFIQVLNSVLDIMNSEQCIICSHNAEFDTQSTTRIICSSKGVKFEQ
;
A
#
# COMPACT_ATOMS: atom_id res chain seq x y z
N LEU A 1 -68.13 -4.85 35.72
CA LEU A 1 -66.94 -5.62 36.13
C LEU A 1 -66.34 -6.44 34.95
N ARG A 2 -67.14 -7.28 34.22
CA ARG A 2 -66.70 -8.14 33.15
C ARG A 2 -66.05 -7.33 32.00
N ASN A 3 -66.65 -6.20 31.60
CA ASN A 3 -66.13 -5.34 30.56
C ASN A 3 -64.80 -4.66 30.98
N THR A 4 -64.65 -4.30 32.23
CA THR A 4 -63.44 -3.71 32.80
C THR A 4 -62.29 -4.73 32.78
N ILE A 5 -62.59 -5.99 33.16
CA ILE A 5 -61.59 -7.08 33.12
C ILE A 5 -61.13 -7.35 31.67
N ASN A 6 -62.05 -7.43 30.72
CA ASN A 6 -61.72 -7.65 29.33
C ASN A 6 -60.84 -6.53 28.75
N ASN A 7 -61.13 -5.26 29.11
CA ASN A 7 -60.31 -4.13 28.70
C ASN A 7 -58.89 -4.21 29.31
N ILE A 8 -58.78 -4.63 30.56
CA ILE A 8 -57.45 -4.80 31.21
C ILE A 8 -56.65 -5.90 30.49
N ILE A 9 -57.30 -7.06 30.23
CA ILE A 9 -56.66 -8.17 29.52
C ILE A 9 -56.19 -7.71 28.12
N TYR A 10 -57.04 -7.00 27.37
CA TYR A 10 -56.69 -6.47 26.05
C TYR A 10 -55.49 -5.50 26.12
N ASN A 11 -55.51 -4.58 27.08
CA ASN A 11 -54.39 -3.65 27.25
C ASN A 11 -53.08 -4.35 27.64
N LEU A 12 -53.14 -5.35 28.51
CA LEU A 12 -51.98 -6.16 28.88
C LEU A 12 -51.43 -6.95 27.71
N THR A 13 -52.29 -7.52 26.88
CA THR A 13 -51.85 -8.24 25.65
C THR A 13 -51.16 -7.27 24.70
N ASN A 14 -51.68 -6.06 24.50
CA ASN A 14 -51.06 -5.05 23.67
C ASN A 14 -49.70 -4.60 24.22
N ILE A 15 -49.58 -4.42 25.53
CA ILE A 15 -48.30 -4.05 26.16
C ILE A 15 -47.26 -5.14 25.92
N VAL A 16 -47.61 -6.40 26.05
CA VAL A 16 -46.70 -7.53 25.80
C VAL A 16 -46.29 -7.56 24.32
N SER A 17 -47.23 -7.35 23.40
CA SER A 17 -46.94 -7.26 21.98
C SER A 17 -45.95 -6.11 21.66
N TYR A 18 -46.23 -4.91 22.16
CA TYR A 18 -45.34 -3.77 21.98
C TYR A 18 -43.96 -3.96 22.58
N GLN A 19 -43.86 -4.65 23.74
CA GLN A 19 -42.56 -4.99 24.31
C GLN A 19 -41.76 -5.93 23.41
N GLN A 20 -42.43 -6.93 22.81
CA GLN A 20 -41.79 -7.85 21.87
C GLN A 20 -41.32 -7.13 20.59
N GLU A 21 -42.17 -6.27 20.04
CA GLU A 21 -41.81 -5.47 18.85
C GLU A 21 -40.65 -4.50 19.14
N TYR A 22 -40.67 -3.83 20.30
CA TYR A 22 -39.58 -2.97 20.73
C TYR A 22 -38.27 -3.72 20.86
N LYS A 23 -38.31 -4.89 21.50
CA LYS A 23 -37.09 -5.72 21.62
C LYS A 23 -36.56 -6.17 20.27
N ALA A 24 -37.43 -6.64 19.37
CA ALA A 24 -37.03 -7.04 18.02
C ALA A 24 -36.42 -5.86 17.21
N SER A 25 -37.02 -4.66 17.33
CA SER A 25 -36.52 -3.44 16.68
C SER A 25 -35.17 -3.00 17.27
N SER A 26 -35.01 -3.09 18.60
CA SER A 26 -33.73 -2.79 19.27
C SER A 26 -32.63 -3.73 18.84
N ASP A 27 -32.89 -5.04 18.80
CA ASP A 27 -31.93 -6.05 18.34
C ASP A 27 -31.53 -5.83 16.87
N MET A 28 -32.48 -5.42 16.03
CA MET A 28 -32.21 -5.10 14.64
C MET A 28 -31.36 -3.83 14.49
N TYR A 29 -31.67 -2.81 15.28
CA TYR A 29 -30.89 -1.57 15.32
C TYR A 29 -29.44 -1.84 15.72
N ASP A 30 -29.21 -2.63 16.77
CA ASP A 30 -27.87 -2.98 17.23
C ASP A 30 -27.07 -3.74 16.16
N LYS A 31 -27.72 -4.66 15.44
CA LYS A 31 -27.12 -5.34 14.29
C LYS A 31 -26.77 -4.38 13.17
N MET A 32 -27.64 -3.43 12.84
CA MET A 32 -27.37 -2.42 11.81
C MET A 32 -26.21 -1.49 12.20
N VAL A 33 -26.15 -1.08 13.48
CA VAL A 33 -25.03 -0.29 14.02
C VAL A 33 -23.73 -1.06 13.91
N PHE A 34 -23.73 -2.34 14.25
CA PHE A 34 -22.56 -3.22 14.12
C PHE A 34 -22.09 -3.31 12.65
N ILE A 35 -23.02 -3.59 11.71
CA ILE A 35 -22.70 -3.66 10.27
C ILE A 35 -22.16 -2.33 9.76
N ARG A 36 -22.82 -1.23 10.11
CA ARG A 36 -22.37 0.12 9.73
C ARG A 36 -20.94 0.38 10.21
N ASN A 37 -20.65 0.05 11.45
CA ASN A 37 -19.32 0.26 12.02
C ASN A 37 -18.28 -0.65 11.39
N ALA A 38 -18.64 -1.89 11.06
CA ALA A 38 -17.76 -2.81 10.34
C ALA A 38 -17.48 -2.35 8.89
N CYS A 39 -18.44 -1.71 8.24
CA CYS A 39 -18.28 -1.19 6.87
C CYS A 39 -17.75 0.25 6.82
N SER A 40 -17.72 0.95 7.97
CA SER A 40 -17.25 2.34 8.02
C SER A 40 -15.74 2.40 7.87
N PRO A 41 -15.19 3.28 7.01
CA PRO A 41 -13.74 3.47 6.90
C PRO A 41 -13.14 4.15 8.15
N GLY A 42 -14.01 4.64 9.03
CA GLY A 42 -13.66 5.48 10.16
C GLY A 42 -13.02 4.76 11.28
N ASN A 43 -12.33 4.48 11.99
CA ASN A 43 -11.80 3.87 13.23
C ASN A 43 -10.69 2.83 13.03
N GLY A 44 -10.17 2.66 11.80
CA GLY A 44 -9.09 1.72 11.54
C GLY A 44 -9.44 0.24 11.85
N MET A 45 -10.71 -0.03 12.18
CA MET A 45 -11.23 -1.36 12.52
C MET A 45 -12.29 -1.88 11.53
N GLY A 46 -12.57 -1.12 10.46
CA GLY A 46 -13.51 -1.55 9.43
C GLY A 46 -12.92 -2.62 8.49
N ILE A 47 -13.80 -3.37 7.85
CA ILE A 47 -13.44 -4.42 6.87
C ILE A 47 -12.49 -3.89 5.80
N GLN A 48 -12.67 -2.65 5.36
CA GLN A 48 -11.80 -2.00 4.36
C GLN A 48 -10.38 -1.83 4.88
N SER A 49 -10.21 -1.33 6.09
CA SER A 49 -8.89 -1.15 6.72
C SER A 49 -8.19 -2.48 6.94
N GLU A 50 -8.92 -3.50 7.35
CA GLU A 50 -8.38 -4.85 7.54
C GLU A 50 -7.97 -5.49 6.22
N TYR A 51 -8.78 -5.31 5.17
CA TYR A 51 -8.43 -5.77 3.82
C TYR A 51 -7.17 -5.10 3.30
N ILE A 52 -7.07 -3.77 3.45
CA ILE A 52 -5.87 -3.01 3.04
C ILE A 52 -4.65 -3.45 3.84
N LYS A 53 -4.75 -3.60 5.17
CA LYS A 53 -3.65 -4.09 6.00
C LYS A 53 -3.14 -5.45 5.53
N ARG A 54 -4.05 -6.38 5.28
CA ARG A 54 -3.71 -7.73 4.83
C ARG A 54 -3.02 -7.70 3.47
N TYR A 55 -3.60 -6.98 2.50
CA TYR A 55 -3.01 -6.85 1.17
C TYR A 55 -1.64 -6.17 1.20
N MET A 56 -1.51 -5.09 1.97
CA MET A 56 -0.25 -4.38 2.14
C MET A 56 0.80 -5.22 2.87
N SER A 57 0.39 -6.07 3.83
CA SER A 57 1.33 -6.95 4.52
C SER A 57 1.99 -7.94 3.55
N ASP A 58 1.25 -8.49 2.61
CA ASP A 58 1.79 -9.38 1.58
C ASP A 58 2.78 -8.64 0.64
N ILE A 59 2.47 -7.40 0.29
CA ILE A 59 3.39 -6.55 -0.48
C ILE A 59 4.66 -6.26 0.33
N ILE A 60 4.53 -5.88 1.59
CA ILE A 60 5.66 -5.59 2.49
C ILE A 60 6.59 -6.80 2.65
N ILE A 61 6.03 -8.00 2.78
CA ILE A 61 6.82 -9.25 2.87
C ILE A 61 7.68 -9.41 1.61
N ASP A 62 7.11 -9.24 0.43
CA ASP A 62 7.86 -9.38 -0.81
C ASP A 62 8.85 -8.22 -1.02
N CYS A 63 8.49 -7.00 -0.65
CA CYS A 63 9.43 -5.88 -0.62
C CYS A 63 10.62 -6.16 0.30
N ASN A 64 10.37 -6.66 1.51
CA ASN A 64 11.44 -6.99 2.46
C ASN A 64 12.35 -8.12 1.95
N ARG A 65 11.79 -9.07 1.23
CA ARG A 65 12.58 -10.13 0.58
C ARG A 65 13.53 -9.55 -0.47
N MET A 66 13.03 -8.64 -1.32
CA MET A 66 13.84 -7.91 -2.29
C MET A 66 14.90 -7.02 -1.61
N LEU A 67 14.48 -6.20 -0.64
CA LEU A 67 15.38 -5.30 0.09
C LEU A 67 16.48 -6.07 0.83
N SER A 68 16.15 -7.21 1.41
CA SER A 68 17.14 -8.08 2.07
C SER A 68 18.17 -8.64 1.10
N TYR A 69 17.73 -9.05 -0.09
CA TYR A 69 18.62 -9.53 -1.13
C TYR A 69 19.61 -8.45 -1.59
N MET A 70 19.13 -7.21 -1.77
CA MET A 70 19.92 -6.10 -2.29
C MET A 70 20.79 -5.40 -1.25
N PHE A 71 20.30 -5.27 0.00
CA PHE A 71 20.93 -4.47 1.05
C PHE A 71 21.33 -5.28 2.28
N GLY A 72 21.27 -6.62 2.21
CA GLY A 72 21.65 -7.48 3.34
C GLY A 72 20.85 -7.21 4.62
N GLY A 73 19.61 -6.71 4.50
CA GLY A 73 18.76 -6.39 5.66
C GLY A 73 18.98 -5.00 6.27
N ALA A 74 19.81 -4.13 5.65
CA ALA A 74 20.04 -2.78 6.13
C ALA A 74 18.80 -1.87 6.06
N ILE A 75 17.83 -2.23 5.19
CA ILE A 75 16.53 -1.55 5.08
C ILE A 75 15.45 -2.62 5.22
N GLN A 76 14.50 -2.39 6.12
CA GLN A 76 13.38 -3.30 6.33
C GLN A 76 12.10 -2.53 6.61
N LEU A 77 11.07 -2.74 5.80
CA LEU A 77 9.76 -2.14 5.98
C LEU A 77 9.01 -2.82 7.13
N ALA A 78 8.34 -2.02 7.96
CA ALA A 78 7.46 -2.51 9.01
C ALA A 78 6.01 -2.61 8.53
N VAL A 79 5.17 -3.21 9.36
CA VAL A 79 3.73 -3.30 9.09
C VAL A 79 3.13 -1.90 8.96
N PRO A 80 2.31 -1.64 7.92
CA PRO A 80 1.68 -0.34 7.75
C PRO A 80 0.79 0.04 8.93
N ILE A 81 0.85 1.31 9.31
CA ILE A 81 -0.04 1.90 10.30
C ILE A 81 -1.18 2.57 9.53
N ILE A 82 -2.39 2.03 9.73
CA ILE A 82 -3.60 2.52 9.06
C ILE A 82 -4.61 2.90 10.13
N ASN A 83 -4.95 4.18 10.21
CA ASN A 83 -6.01 4.70 11.05
C ASN A 83 -6.78 5.80 10.30
N GLU A 84 -7.81 6.38 10.91
CA GLU A 84 -8.68 7.39 10.27
C GLU A 84 -7.95 8.58 9.66
N LYS A 85 -6.80 8.94 10.20
CA LYS A 85 -6.09 10.19 9.88
C LYS A 85 -4.74 9.94 9.21
N GLN A 86 -4.25 8.71 9.24
CA GLN A 86 -2.88 8.42 8.86
C GLN A 86 -2.77 7.08 8.16
N PHE A 87 -2.06 7.10 7.05
CA PHE A 87 -1.46 5.93 6.43
C PHE A 87 0.04 6.15 6.42
N SER A 88 0.80 5.28 7.08
CA SER A 88 2.25 5.34 7.10
C SER A 88 2.87 3.95 7.02
N ILE A 89 4.03 3.87 6.42
CA ILE A 89 4.83 2.65 6.35
C ILE A 89 6.15 2.94 7.05
N PRO A 90 6.29 2.56 8.32
CA PRO A 90 7.55 2.69 9.03
C PRO A 90 8.61 1.75 8.46
N PHE A 91 9.88 2.08 8.62
CA PHE A 91 10.96 1.19 8.22
C PHE A 91 12.18 1.32 9.14
N LEU A 92 12.95 0.25 9.21
CA LEU A 92 14.30 0.25 9.78
C LEU A 92 15.26 0.71 8.68
N GLY A 93 16.04 1.74 8.99
CA GLY A 93 17.13 2.20 8.15
C GLY A 93 18.48 1.63 8.57
N PRO A 94 19.56 1.99 7.85
CA PRO A 94 20.92 1.59 8.19
C PRO A 94 21.23 1.91 9.65
N GLY A 95 21.89 0.98 10.36
CA GLY A 95 22.19 1.13 11.78
C GLY A 95 21.04 0.80 12.73
N GLY A 96 19.91 0.25 12.22
CA GLY A 96 18.77 -0.16 13.03
C GLY A 96 17.88 0.98 13.53
N MET A 97 18.02 2.17 12.94
CA MET A 97 17.19 3.32 13.30
C MET A 97 15.79 3.17 12.70
N MET A 98 14.77 3.22 13.56
CA MET A 98 13.36 3.22 13.12
C MET A 98 12.99 4.59 12.57
N VAL A 99 12.53 4.62 11.32
CA VAL A 99 11.98 5.81 10.66
C VAL A 99 10.45 5.65 10.64
N PRO A 100 9.69 6.63 11.14
CA PRO A 100 8.24 6.47 11.35
C PRO A 100 7.42 6.37 10.07
N ASP A 101 7.94 6.82 8.94
CA ASP A 101 7.28 6.74 7.64
C ASP A 101 8.32 6.85 6.51
N ILE A 102 8.04 6.23 5.36
CA ILE A 102 8.90 6.30 4.17
C ILE A 102 9.15 7.77 3.76
N SER A 103 8.17 8.64 3.90
CA SER A 103 8.29 10.06 3.57
C SER A 103 9.36 10.80 4.41
N ASN A 104 9.71 10.28 5.58
CA ASN A 104 10.74 10.82 6.46
C ASN A 104 12.16 10.27 6.18
N GLY A 105 12.27 9.33 5.27
CA GLY A 105 13.55 8.77 4.84
C GLY A 105 14.41 9.76 4.04
N SER A 106 15.71 9.47 3.90
CA SER A 106 16.58 10.19 2.97
C SER A 106 16.11 10.00 1.53
N THR A 107 16.53 10.89 0.63
CA THR A 107 16.16 10.79 -0.80
C THR A 107 16.56 9.43 -1.36
N ALA A 108 17.77 8.95 -1.07
CA ALA A 108 18.23 7.64 -1.52
C ALA A 108 17.35 6.50 -0.99
N GLN A 109 17.00 6.52 0.31
CA GLN A 109 16.12 5.53 0.90
C GLN A 109 14.73 5.51 0.24
N LYS A 110 14.15 6.70 0.00
CA LYS A 110 12.85 6.82 -0.69
C LYS A 110 12.91 6.25 -2.10
N CYS A 111 13.96 6.58 -2.86
CA CYS A 111 14.15 6.07 -4.23
C CYS A 111 14.27 4.54 -4.24
N MET A 112 15.10 3.97 -3.36
CA MET A 112 15.31 2.52 -3.28
C MET A 112 14.02 1.78 -2.86
N ILE A 113 13.35 2.27 -1.82
CA ILE A 113 12.07 1.69 -1.37
C ILE A 113 11.01 1.85 -2.46
N GLY A 114 10.94 3.01 -3.11
CA GLY A 114 9.99 3.28 -4.19
C GLY A 114 10.19 2.36 -5.39
N LEU A 115 11.44 2.13 -5.80
CA LEU A 115 11.78 1.17 -6.86
C LEU A 115 11.29 -0.24 -6.52
N VAL A 116 11.64 -0.73 -5.33
CA VAL A 116 11.23 -2.07 -4.89
C VAL A 116 9.72 -2.19 -4.77
N PHE A 117 9.08 -1.19 -4.19
CA PHE A 117 7.62 -1.19 -3.99
C PHE A 117 6.86 -1.21 -5.33
N SER A 118 7.26 -0.36 -6.27
CA SER A 118 6.64 -0.33 -7.61
C SER A 118 6.88 -1.64 -8.37
N SER A 119 8.06 -2.24 -8.24
CA SER A 119 8.39 -3.51 -8.87
C SER A 119 7.57 -4.67 -8.32
N VAL A 120 7.44 -4.77 -6.99
CA VAL A 120 6.58 -5.77 -6.35
C VAL A 120 5.11 -5.56 -6.72
N ALA A 121 4.64 -4.31 -6.78
CA ALA A 121 3.28 -4.01 -7.22
C ALA A 121 3.04 -4.46 -8.67
N MET A 122 4.00 -4.24 -9.56
CA MET A 122 3.94 -4.73 -10.94
C MET A 122 3.90 -6.26 -11.00
N MET A 123 4.73 -6.96 -10.23
CA MET A 123 4.74 -8.43 -10.17
C MET A 123 3.42 -9.01 -9.67
N LYS A 124 2.77 -8.35 -8.71
CA LYS A 124 1.47 -8.77 -8.16
C LYS A 124 0.29 -8.34 -9.03
N SER A 125 0.51 -7.43 -9.95
CA SER A 125 -0.53 -6.99 -10.88
C SER A 125 -0.93 -8.12 -11.82
N SER A 126 -2.22 -8.25 -12.09
CA SER A 126 -2.74 -9.13 -13.13
C SER A 126 -2.39 -8.64 -14.55
N LEU A 127 -1.94 -7.41 -14.67
CA LEU A 127 -1.50 -6.82 -15.92
C LEU A 127 -0.10 -7.35 -16.24
N LYS A 128 0.01 -8.16 -17.27
CA LYS A 128 1.28 -8.70 -17.77
C LYS A 128 2.05 -7.63 -18.54
N TYR A 129 2.55 -6.61 -17.85
CA TYR A 129 3.51 -5.71 -18.43
C TYR A 129 4.91 -6.31 -18.25
N ASN A 130 5.48 -6.76 -19.35
CA ASN A 130 6.82 -7.34 -19.33
C ASN A 130 7.94 -6.29 -19.33
N ILE A 131 7.61 -5.01 -19.50
CA ILE A 131 8.58 -3.93 -19.61
C ILE A 131 8.31 -2.89 -18.51
N PRO A 132 9.06 -2.92 -17.40
CA PRO A 132 9.01 -1.88 -16.38
C PRO A 132 9.37 -0.51 -16.94
N ARG A 133 8.74 0.53 -16.43
CA ARG A 133 8.99 1.91 -16.81
C ARG A 133 9.25 2.73 -15.57
N TYR A 134 10.37 3.42 -15.55
CA TYR A 134 10.80 4.24 -14.43
C TYR A 134 11.05 5.66 -14.92
N ASP A 135 10.43 6.62 -14.29
CA ASP A 135 10.53 8.03 -14.64
C ASP A 135 11.18 8.80 -13.49
N GLU A 136 12.38 9.34 -13.76
CA GLU A 136 13.16 10.16 -12.84
C GLU A 136 13.32 9.62 -11.41
N LEU A 137 13.33 8.31 -11.22
CA LEU A 137 13.45 7.69 -9.88
C LEU A 137 14.81 8.00 -9.21
N ASP A 138 15.81 8.33 -10.00
CA ASP A 138 17.15 8.69 -9.57
C ASP A 138 17.32 10.20 -9.33
N SER A 139 16.25 10.99 -9.52
CA SER A 139 16.29 12.42 -9.30
C SER A 139 16.63 12.75 -7.84
N GLY A 140 17.63 13.61 -7.62
CA GLY A 140 18.09 13.97 -6.28
C GLY A 140 19.03 12.95 -5.59
N LEU A 141 19.47 11.90 -6.29
CA LEU A 141 20.55 11.04 -5.83
C LEU A 141 21.90 11.67 -6.15
N ASP A 142 22.84 11.61 -5.23
CA ASP A 142 24.24 11.89 -5.50
C ASP A 142 24.88 10.78 -6.36
N GLN A 143 26.06 11.02 -6.92
CA GLN A 143 26.72 10.10 -7.84
C GLN A 143 26.95 8.70 -7.23
N SER A 144 27.33 8.61 -5.97
CA SER A 144 27.55 7.31 -5.30
C SER A 144 26.26 6.52 -5.16
N ASN A 145 25.20 7.19 -4.75
CA ASN A 145 23.88 6.57 -4.61
C ASN A 145 23.28 6.19 -5.98
N ARG A 146 23.57 6.93 -7.07
CA ARG A 146 23.14 6.55 -8.43
C ARG A 146 23.78 5.26 -8.90
N ILE A 147 25.07 5.07 -8.67
CA ILE A 147 25.75 3.81 -9.01
C ILE A 147 25.11 2.64 -8.26
N THR A 148 24.84 2.81 -6.96
CA THR A 148 24.14 1.80 -6.16
C THR A 148 22.74 1.57 -6.70
N PHE A 149 22.01 2.61 -7.08
CA PHE A 149 20.67 2.51 -7.64
C PHE A 149 20.65 1.67 -8.92
N ILE A 150 21.61 1.87 -9.83
CA ILE A 150 21.73 1.08 -11.08
C ILE A 150 21.95 -0.41 -10.76
N GLN A 151 22.81 -0.72 -9.77
CA GLN A 151 23.02 -2.11 -9.33
C GLN A 151 21.75 -2.74 -8.78
N VAL A 152 21.02 -1.98 -7.94
CA VAL A 152 19.73 -2.37 -7.40
C VAL A 152 18.71 -2.60 -8.51
N LEU A 153 18.64 -1.70 -9.47
CA LEU A 153 17.74 -1.81 -10.61
C LEU A 153 17.99 -3.09 -11.41
N ASN A 154 19.25 -3.40 -11.73
CA ASN A 154 19.58 -4.64 -12.42
C ASN A 154 19.14 -5.88 -11.62
N SER A 155 19.38 -5.90 -10.31
CA SER A 155 18.92 -6.97 -9.43
C SER A 155 17.39 -7.10 -9.40
N VAL A 156 16.68 -5.99 -9.43
CA VAL A 156 15.21 -5.97 -9.50
C VAL A 156 14.72 -6.55 -10.82
N LEU A 157 15.33 -6.18 -11.94
CA LEU A 157 14.98 -6.70 -13.26
C LEU A 157 15.21 -8.22 -13.35
N ASP A 158 16.31 -8.70 -12.80
CA ASP A 158 16.59 -10.14 -12.70
C ASP A 158 15.52 -10.88 -11.91
N ILE A 159 15.14 -10.35 -10.72
CA ILE A 159 14.10 -10.95 -9.88
C ILE A 159 12.73 -10.93 -10.60
N MET A 160 12.43 -9.86 -11.34
CA MET A 160 11.21 -9.75 -12.13
C MET A 160 11.22 -10.61 -13.39
N ASN A 161 12.35 -11.22 -13.72
CA ASN A 161 12.60 -11.91 -15.00
C ASN A 161 12.23 -11.03 -16.19
N SER A 162 12.67 -9.75 -16.13
CA SER A 162 12.41 -8.74 -17.15
C SER A 162 13.68 -8.49 -17.96
N GLU A 163 13.60 -8.77 -19.25
CA GLU A 163 14.75 -8.59 -20.17
C GLU A 163 14.97 -7.14 -20.58
N GLN A 164 13.98 -6.28 -20.36
CA GLN A 164 13.99 -4.89 -20.79
C GLN A 164 13.33 -3.98 -19.76
N CYS A 165 13.83 -2.76 -19.63
CA CYS A 165 13.12 -1.68 -18.94
C CYS A 165 13.30 -0.35 -19.67
N ILE A 166 12.39 0.57 -19.46
CA ILE A 166 12.48 1.94 -19.95
C ILE A 166 12.75 2.85 -18.77
N ILE A 167 13.80 3.65 -18.87
CA ILE A 167 14.19 4.60 -17.83
C ILE A 167 14.25 5.98 -18.43
N CYS A 168 13.54 6.94 -17.85
CA CYS A 168 13.74 8.35 -18.11
C CYS A 168 14.63 8.91 -17.01
N SER A 169 15.78 9.42 -17.38
CA SER A 169 16.75 10.05 -16.46
C SER A 169 17.51 11.16 -17.16
N HIS A 170 17.94 12.16 -16.39
CA HIS A 170 18.83 13.22 -16.84
C HIS A 170 20.31 12.92 -16.50
N ASN A 171 20.59 11.77 -15.91
CA ASN A 171 21.91 11.44 -15.39
C ASN A 171 22.70 10.56 -16.35
N ALA A 172 23.92 10.98 -16.66
CA ALA A 172 24.80 10.31 -17.63
C ALA A 172 25.28 8.92 -17.16
N GLU A 173 25.17 8.61 -15.86
CA GLU A 173 25.56 7.29 -15.33
C GLU A 173 24.78 6.14 -15.95
N PHE A 174 23.55 6.39 -16.40
CA PHE A 174 22.74 5.39 -17.11
C PHE A 174 23.23 5.14 -18.54
N ASP A 175 23.95 6.05 -19.14
CA ASP A 175 24.43 5.92 -20.53
C ASP A 175 25.38 4.73 -20.70
N THR A 176 26.14 4.38 -19.67
CA THR A 176 27.12 3.27 -19.71
C THR A 176 26.47 1.89 -19.53
N GLN A 177 25.22 1.85 -19.13
CA GLN A 177 24.46 0.61 -18.83
C GLN A 177 23.36 0.34 -19.86
N SER A 178 23.01 1.33 -20.68
CA SER A 178 21.96 1.20 -21.68
C SER A 178 22.47 0.59 -22.98
N THR A 179 21.71 -0.34 -23.54
CA THR A 179 21.97 -0.88 -24.88
C THR A 179 21.41 0.00 -25.99
N THR A 180 20.45 0.85 -25.67
CA THR A 180 19.86 1.80 -26.61
C THR A 180 19.47 3.07 -25.87
N ARG A 181 19.91 4.20 -26.40
CA ARG A 181 19.61 5.53 -25.85
C ARG A 181 18.65 6.27 -26.76
N ILE A 182 17.61 6.84 -26.16
CA ILE A 182 16.67 7.72 -26.85
C ILE A 182 16.87 9.14 -26.33
N ILE A 183 17.39 10.04 -27.17
CA ILE A 183 17.60 11.43 -26.80
C ILE A 183 16.45 12.26 -27.34
N CYS A 184 15.67 12.85 -26.42
CA CYS A 184 14.63 13.80 -26.74
C CYS A 184 15.14 15.23 -26.57
N SER A 185 15.04 16.03 -27.61
CA SER A 185 15.45 17.43 -27.60
C SER A 185 14.43 18.31 -28.33
N SER A 186 14.55 19.63 -28.22
CA SER A 186 13.72 20.57 -29.00
C SER A 186 13.90 20.43 -30.53
N LYS A 187 14.95 19.74 -30.98
CA LYS A 187 15.24 19.45 -32.41
C LYS A 187 14.71 18.09 -32.86
N GLY A 188 14.09 17.31 -32.00
CA GLY A 188 13.52 15.99 -32.29
C GLY A 188 14.09 14.88 -31.45
N VAL A 189 13.81 13.63 -31.84
CA VAL A 189 14.21 12.39 -31.18
C VAL A 189 15.33 11.73 -31.98
N LYS A 190 16.40 11.32 -31.29
CA LYS A 190 17.50 10.54 -31.85
C LYS A 190 17.60 9.20 -31.10
N PHE A 191 17.95 8.15 -31.82
CA PHE A 191 18.29 6.84 -31.31
C PHE A 191 19.82 6.66 -31.46
N GLU A 192 20.46 6.29 -30.35
CA GLU A 192 21.89 5.94 -30.32
C GLU A 192 22.01 4.52 -29.75
N GLN A 193 22.82 3.68 -30.39
CA GLN A 193 23.15 2.31 -29.96
C GLN A 193 24.57 2.26 -29.42
#